data_34ffbd26b457b9f17137b18494c28ea3
#
_entry.id   34ffbd26b457b9f17137b18494c28ea3
#
_cell.length_a   1.000
_cell.length_b   1.000
_cell.length_c   1.000
_cell.angle_alpha   90.00
_cell.angle_beta   90.00
_cell.angle_gamma   90.00
#
_symmetry.space_group_name_H-M   'P 1'
#
loop_
_entity.id
_entity.type
_entity.pdbx_description
1 polymer ?
#
loop_
_entity_poly.entity_id
_entity_poly.type
_entity_poly.pdbx_seq_one_letter_code
_entity_poly.pdbx_strand_id
1 'polypeptide(L)'
;MNLSLQKQTVFISGSGRGLGSDIAQSFHREGAQVIINYRKSFQSAEKLAEKLGNNAFLLKGDVRNKDEVLNMQKELSEKQIEVTTIIHNAIEDYSFNGEERKKINEIEWSDFQKQ
;
A
#
# COMPACT_ATOMS: atom_id res chain seq x y z
N MET A 1 10.69 19.97 11.71
CA MET A 1 10.93 19.56 10.37
C MET A 1 9.68 19.49 9.54
N ASN A 2 9.74 20.11 8.43
CA ASN A 2 8.57 20.15 7.61
C ASN A 2 8.61 19.15 6.52
N LEU A 3 8.23 17.95 6.85
CA LEU A 3 7.90 17.05 5.80
C LEU A 3 6.50 17.42 5.38
N SER A 4 6.39 18.15 4.32
CA SER A 4 5.09 18.44 3.80
C SER A 4 4.49 17.13 3.29
N LEU A 5 3.58 16.57 4.04
CA LEU A 5 2.88 15.37 3.60
C LEU A 5 2.08 15.63 2.34
N GLN A 6 1.79 16.89 2.05
CA GLN A 6 1.10 17.24 0.82
C GLN A 6 1.89 16.90 -0.44
N LYS A 7 3.19 16.72 -0.31
CA LYS A 7 4.05 16.34 -1.44
C LYS A 7 4.36 14.86 -1.48
N GLN A 8 3.81 14.11 -0.54
CA GLN A 8 4.08 12.67 -0.47
C GLN A 8 2.98 11.88 -1.17
N THR A 9 3.39 10.80 -1.81
CA THR A 9 2.47 9.80 -2.33
C THR A 9 2.81 8.50 -1.63
N VAL A 10 1.88 8.03 -0.82
CA VAL A 10 2.11 6.91 0.09
C VAL A 10 1.42 5.66 -0.45
N PHE A 11 2.20 4.64 -0.73
CA PHE A 11 1.67 3.34 -1.11
C PHE A 11 1.55 2.49 0.14
N ILE A 12 0.37 1.98 0.41
CA ILE A 12 0.13 1.17 1.61
C ILE A 12 -0.40 -0.18 1.16
N SER A 13 0.41 -1.22 1.31
CA SER A 13 -0.01 -2.55 0.90
C SER A 13 -1.13 -3.05 1.82
N GLY A 14 -2.12 -3.71 1.23
CA GLY A 14 -3.22 -4.23 2.00
C GLY A 14 -4.07 -3.18 2.67
N SER A 15 -4.24 -2.02 2.05
CA SER A 15 -4.93 -0.90 2.68
C SER A 15 -6.42 -0.84 2.42
N GLY A 16 -6.98 -1.86 1.79
CA GLY A 16 -8.41 -1.88 1.52
C GLY A 16 -9.28 -2.06 2.77
N ARG A 17 -8.71 -2.53 3.85
CA ARG A 17 -9.45 -2.75 5.10
C ARG A 17 -8.49 -2.83 6.29
N GLY A 18 -9.08 -2.83 7.50
CA GLY A 18 -8.33 -3.03 8.73
C GLY A 18 -7.33 -1.94 9.01
N LEU A 19 -6.19 -2.33 9.58
CA LEU A 19 -5.15 -1.39 9.97
C LEU A 19 -4.63 -0.59 8.78
N GLY A 20 -4.47 -1.25 7.62
CA GLY A 20 -4.03 -0.56 6.42
C GLY A 20 -4.96 0.56 6.01
N SER A 21 -6.26 0.34 6.14
CA SER A 21 -7.25 1.36 5.87
C SER A 21 -7.12 2.54 6.82
N ASP A 22 -6.89 2.26 8.11
CA ASP A 22 -6.70 3.32 9.10
C ASP A 22 -5.44 4.15 8.80
N ILE A 23 -4.38 3.47 8.39
CA ILE A 23 -3.13 4.14 8.03
C ILE A 23 -3.36 5.06 6.82
N ALA A 24 -4.04 4.56 5.80
CA ALA A 24 -4.34 5.34 4.61
C ALA A 24 -5.13 6.60 4.95
N GLN A 25 -6.13 6.45 5.81
CA GLN A 25 -6.95 7.57 6.23
C GLN A 25 -6.12 8.62 6.98
N SER A 26 -5.20 8.18 7.82
CA SER A 26 -4.35 9.09 8.57
C SER A 26 -3.46 9.91 7.65
N PHE A 27 -2.80 9.28 6.70
CA PHE A 27 -1.96 10.01 5.76
C PHE A 27 -2.77 10.94 4.87
N HIS A 28 -3.92 10.49 4.42
CA HIS A 28 -4.78 11.31 3.59
C HIS A 28 -5.25 12.56 4.33
N ARG A 29 -5.58 12.40 5.60
CA ARG A 29 -6.01 13.52 6.44
C ARG A 29 -4.93 14.59 6.55
N GLU A 30 -3.67 14.17 6.52
CA GLU A 30 -2.55 15.09 6.60
C GLU A 30 -2.14 15.67 5.25
N GLY A 31 -2.89 15.37 4.22
CA GLY A 31 -2.69 15.97 2.90
C GLY A 31 -1.95 15.12 1.88
N ALA A 32 -1.51 13.94 2.24
CA ALA A 32 -0.79 13.08 1.31
C ALA A 32 -1.72 12.45 0.29
N GLN A 33 -1.18 12.15 -0.88
CA GLN A 33 -1.85 11.23 -1.80
C GLN A 33 -1.65 9.81 -1.28
N VAL A 34 -2.68 9.00 -1.34
CA VAL A 34 -2.58 7.61 -0.88
C VAL A 34 -2.96 6.65 -2.00
N ILE A 35 -2.19 5.59 -2.11
CA ILE A 35 -2.48 4.50 -3.02
C ILE A 35 -3.06 3.38 -2.18
N ILE A 36 -4.32 3.08 -2.42
CA ILE A 36 -5.03 2.01 -1.70
C ILE A 36 -4.80 0.73 -2.48
N ASN A 37 -3.86 -0.05 -1.99
CA ASN A 37 -3.54 -1.33 -2.59
C ASN A 37 -4.43 -2.42 -2.00
N TYR A 38 -5.02 -3.22 -2.85
CA TYR A 38 -5.84 -4.33 -2.41
C TYR A 38 -5.60 -5.53 -3.31
N ARG A 39 -5.88 -6.71 -2.79
CA ARG A 39 -5.78 -7.95 -3.55
C ARG A 39 -7.15 -8.54 -3.83
N LYS A 40 -7.94 -8.75 -2.79
CA LYS A 40 -9.27 -9.35 -2.92
C LYS A 40 -10.39 -8.46 -2.42
N SER A 41 -10.09 -7.49 -1.60
CA SER A 41 -11.09 -6.68 -0.91
C SER A 41 -11.52 -5.47 -1.73
N PHE A 42 -11.94 -5.71 -2.97
CA PHE A 42 -12.31 -4.60 -3.85
C PHE A 42 -13.40 -3.70 -3.26
N GLN A 43 -14.46 -4.30 -2.72
CA GLN A 43 -15.58 -3.50 -2.22
C GLN A 43 -15.15 -2.59 -1.06
N SER A 44 -14.35 -3.12 -0.15
CA SER A 44 -13.84 -2.31 0.96
C SER A 44 -12.91 -1.21 0.48
N ALA A 45 -12.05 -1.55 -0.47
CA ALA A 45 -11.11 -0.58 -1.04
C ALA A 45 -11.85 0.52 -1.78
N GLU A 46 -12.87 0.15 -2.55
CA GLU A 46 -13.67 1.11 -3.27
C GLU A 46 -14.41 2.07 -2.33
N LYS A 47 -14.98 1.53 -1.26
CA LYS A 47 -15.64 2.37 -0.26
C LYS A 47 -14.67 3.35 0.39
N LEU A 48 -13.48 2.88 0.68
CA LEU A 48 -12.47 3.75 1.26
C LEU A 48 -12.08 4.86 0.29
N ALA A 49 -11.86 4.50 -0.97
CA ALA A 49 -11.49 5.49 -1.98
C ALA A 49 -12.59 6.54 -2.15
N GLU A 50 -13.85 6.12 -2.16
CA GLU A 50 -14.96 7.04 -2.24
C GLU A 50 -15.03 7.95 -1.02
N LYS A 51 -14.80 7.40 0.15
CA LYS A 51 -14.82 8.16 1.39
C LYS A 51 -13.74 9.23 1.40
N LEU A 52 -12.55 8.89 0.92
CA LEU A 52 -11.43 9.83 0.92
C LEU A 52 -11.52 10.83 -0.22
N GLY A 53 -12.07 10.43 -1.35
CA GLY A 53 -12.26 11.32 -2.49
C GLY A 53 -10.96 11.63 -3.21
N ASN A 54 -10.66 12.91 -3.37
CA ASN A 54 -9.46 13.32 -4.10
C ASN A 54 -8.20 12.83 -3.41
N ASN A 55 -7.17 12.55 -4.18
CA ASN A 55 -5.87 12.10 -3.69
C ASN A 55 -5.89 10.69 -3.10
N ALA A 56 -6.85 9.88 -3.50
CA ALA A 56 -6.89 8.46 -3.15
C ALA A 56 -7.05 7.66 -4.43
N PHE A 57 -6.15 6.70 -4.65
CA PHE A 57 -6.13 5.90 -5.86
C PHE A 57 -6.18 4.42 -5.52
N LEU A 58 -7.00 3.69 -6.26
CA LEU A 58 -7.08 2.24 -6.10
C LEU A 58 -6.02 1.57 -6.96
N LEU A 59 -5.38 0.55 -6.41
CA LEU A 59 -4.39 -0.21 -7.16
C LEU A 59 -4.46 -1.67 -6.75
N LYS A 60 -4.93 -2.49 -7.67
CA LYS A 60 -5.05 -3.92 -7.41
C LYS A 60 -3.72 -4.62 -7.63
N GLY A 61 -3.37 -5.52 -6.73
CA GLY A 61 -2.20 -6.36 -6.92
C GLY A 61 -1.73 -6.96 -5.61
N ASP A 62 -1.08 -8.10 -5.74
CA ASP A 62 -0.48 -8.80 -4.60
C ASP A 62 1.00 -8.45 -4.56
N VAL A 63 1.42 -7.76 -3.50
CA VAL A 63 2.82 -7.32 -3.37
C VAL A 63 3.80 -8.48 -3.19
N ARG A 64 3.29 -9.69 -2.98
CA ARG A 64 4.13 -10.87 -2.89
C ARG A 64 4.38 -11.51 -4.25
N ASN A 65 3.67 -11.07 -5.27
CA ASN A 65 3.80 -11.60 -6.62
C ASN A 65 4.56 -10.62 -7.49
N LYS A 66 5.71 -11.06 -8.00
CA LYS A 66 6.60 -10.18 -8.75
C LYS A 66 5.95 -9.60 -10.00
N ASP A 67 5.20 -10.43 -10.73
CA ASP A 67 4.56 -9.96 -11.96
C ASP A 67 3.49 -8.92 -11.66
N GLU A 68 2.75 -9.11 -10.57
CA GLU A 68 1.73 -8.14 -10.18
C GLU A 68 2.36 -6.84 -9.73
N VAL A 69 3.49 -6.91 -9.04
CA VAL A 69 4.22 -5.70 -8.65
C VAL A 69 4.67 -4.91 -9.87
N LEU A 70 5.18 -5.62 -10.89
CA LEU A 70 5.59 -4.96 -12.12
C LEU A 70 4.40 -4.31 -12.83
N ASN A 71 3.25 -4.97 -12.83
CA ASN A 71 2.04 -4.39 -13.41
C ASN A 71 1.58 -3.16 -12.65
N MET A 72 1.67 -3.19 -11.33
CA MET A 72 1.33 -2.03 -10.52
C MET A 72 2.26 -0.86 -10.81
N GLN A 73 3.55 -1.12 -10.93
CA GLN A 73 4.51 -0.09 -11.26
C GLN A 73 4.22 0.53 -12.62
N LYS A 74 3.86 -0.31 -13.57
CA LYS A 74 3.52 0.16 -14.90
C LYS A 74 2.28 1.05 -14.88
N GLU A 75 1.25 0.63 -14.14
CA GLU A 75 0.03 1.42 -14.04
C GLU A 75 0.29 2.78 -13.40
N LEU A 76 1.09 2.81 -12.35
CA LEU A 76 1.45 4.06 -11.69
C LEU A 76 2.23 4.98 -12.63
N SER A 77 3.16 4.40 -13.39
CA SER A 77 3.95 5.17 -14.36
C SER A 77 3.06 5.77 -15.43
N GLU A 78 2.12 5.00 -15.94
CA GLU A 78 1.21 5.48 -16.97
C GLU A 78 0.33 6.63 -16.47
N LYS A 79 0.01 6.61 -15.19
CA LYS A 79 -0.78 7.67 -14.57
C LYS A 79 0.09 8.82 -14.05
N GLN A 80 1.39 8.72 -14.24
CA GLN A 80 2.35 9.73 -13.80
C GLN A 80 2.30 9.93 -12.28
N ILE A 81 2.09 8.84 -11.56
CA ILE A 81 2.10 8.86 -10.10
C ILE A 81 3.43 8.34 -9.62
N GLU A 82 4.15 9.15 -8.86
CA GLU A 82 5.43 8.77 -8.30
C GLU A 82 5.28 8.50 -6.81
N VAL A 83 5.54 7.26 -6.41
CA VAL A 83 5.46 6.85 -5.01
C VAL A 83 6.70 7.32 -4.27
N THR A 84 6.49 8.04 -3.18
CA THR A 84 7.60 8.55 -2.37
C THR A 84 7.76 7.81 -1.06
N THR A 85 6.71 7.12 -0.60
CA THR A 85 6.74 6.41 0.67
C THR A 85 6.00 5.09 0.52
N ILE A 86 6.59 4.03 1.04
CA ILE A 86 5.97 2.70 1.01
C ILE A 86 5.77 2.21 2.42
N ILE A 87 4.54 1.81 2.74
CA ILE A 87 4.23 1.18 4.01
C ILE A 87 3.76 -0.23 3.72
N HIS A 88 4.50 -1.18 4.22
CA HIS A 88 4.21 -2.58 3.98
C HIS A 88 3.34 -3.13 5.10
N ASN A 89 2.06 -3.30 4.81
CA ASN A 89 1.07 -3.72 5.79
C ASN A 89 0.45 -5.09 5.46
N ALA A 90 0.58 -5.54 4.23
CA ALA A 90 -0.08 -6.77 3.80
C ALA A 90 0.60 -8.00 4.42
N ILE A 91 0.10 -8.43 5.55
CA ILE A 91 0.59 -9.61 6.26
C ILE A 91 -0.59 -10.55 6.41
N GLU A 92 -0.96 -11.20 5.35
CA GLU A 92 -2.11 -12.08 5.44
C GLU A 92 -1.69 -13.54 5.37
N ASP A 93 -2.53 -14.38 5.95
CA ASP A 93 -2.38 -15.83 5.92
C ASP A 93 -1.16 -16.37 6.65
N TYR A 94 -0.70 -15.64 7.65
CA TYR A 94 0.41 -16.12 8.46
C TYR A 94 -0.04 -16.53 9.85
N SER A 95 0.42 -17.70 10.28
CA SER A 95 0.31 -18.08 11.66
C SER A 95 1.52 -17.48 12.37
N PHE A 96 1.28 -16.67 13.36
CA PHE A 96 2.37 -15.98 14.00
C PHE A 96 3.00 -16.79 15.09
N ASN A 97 3.98 -17.63 14.73
CA ASN A 97 4.91 -18.15 15.71
C ASN A 97 6.23 -17.42 15.48
N GLY A 98 7.20 -17.66 16.36
CA GLY A 98 8.44 -16.91 16.32
C GLY A 98 9.21 -17.02 15.02
N GLU A 99 9.25 -18.22 14.47
CA GLU A 99 10.00 -18.46 13.25
C GLU A 99 9.32 -17.82 12.05
N GLU A 100 8.02 -17.92 11.99
CA GLU A 100 7.27 -17.35 10.88
C GLU A 100 7.37 -15.84 10.87
N ARG A 101 7.36 -15.23 12.04
CA ARG A 101 7.53 -13.77 12.10
C ARG A 101 8.87 -13.35 11.55
N LYS A 102 9.90 -14.10 11.84
CA LYS A 102 11.22 -13.79 11.34
C LYS A 102 11.27 -13.91 9.82
N LYS A 103 10.67 -14.96 9.29
CA LYS A 103 10.60 -15.14 7.84
C LYS A 103 9.84 -14.01 7.16
N ILE A 104 8.74 -13.60 7.74
CA ILE A 104 7.94 -12.52 7.19
C ILE A 104 8.77 -11.24 7.08
N ASN A 105 9.50 -10.92 8.13
CA ASN A 105 10.33 -9.72 8.12
C ASN A 105 11.42 -9.80 7.06
N GLU A 106 12.02 -10.96 6.89
CA GLU A 106 13.05 -11.15 5.88
C GLU A 106 12.48 -11.01 4.48
N ILE A 107 11.29 -11.57 4.25
CA ILE A 107 10.63 -11.48 2.97
C ILE A 107 10.31 -10.02 2.63
N GLU A 108 9.78 -9.29 3.57
CA GLU A 108 9.45 -7.89 3.37
C GLU A 108 10.65 -7.09 2.91
N TRP A 109 11.76 -7.24 3.59
CA TRP A 109 12.99 -6.56 3.23
C TRP A 109 13.48 -6.97 1.85
N SER A 110 13.54 -8.28 1.62
CA SER A 110 14.02 -8.81 0.35
C SER A 110 13.21 -8.30 -0.83
N ASP A 111 11.89 -8.37 -0.69
CA ASP A 111 11.01 -8.01 -1.78
C ASP A 111 11.14 -6.55 -2.16
N PHE A 112 11.23 -5.67 -1.20
CA PHE A 112 11.36 -4.25 -1.50
C PHE A 112 12.77 -3.88 -1.93
N GLN A 113 13.78 -4.53 -1.41
CA GLN A 113 15.15 -4.24 -1.81
C GLN A 113 15.49 -4.70 -3.22
N LYS A 114 14.80 -5.71 -3.70
CA LYS A 114 15.04 -6.22 -5.05
C LYS A 114 14.30 -5.44 -6.13
N GLN A 115 13.48 -4.54 -5.70
CA GLN A 115 12.75 -3.69 -6.62
C GLN A 115 13.60 -2.47 -6.96
#